data_8013fbbe187d80081353742cdc1e605f
#
_entry.id   8013fbbe187d80081353742cdc1e605f
#
_cell.length_a   1.000
_cell.length_b   1.000
_cell.length_c   1.000
_cell.angle_alpha   90.00
_cell.angle_beta   90.00
_cell.angle_gamma   90.00
#
_symmetry.space_group_name_H-M   'P 1'
#
loop_
_entity.id
_entity.type
_entity.pdbx_description
1 polymer ?
#
loop_
_entity_poly.entity_id
_entity_poly.type
_entity_poly.pdbx_seq_one_letter_code
_entity_poly.pdbx_strand_id
1 'polypeptide(L)'
;MKMSFRWYGPDDPVTLQNIRQIPNMQAIVTAVYDVPVGEVWSRKSIAALKEQVEDNGLQFEVIESVPVHEDIKLGKPTRDRYIENYCENIRRLAEAGIRCICYNFMPVFDWTRTQLDHRLPDGSTSLVYCLLYTSDAAD
;
A
#
# COMPACT_ATOMS: atom_id res chain seq x y z
N MET A 1 4.72 -1.65 -21.18
CA MET A 1 3.94 -1.73 -19.93
C MET A 1 4.34 -3.02 -19.23
N LYS A 2 4.61 -3.00 -17.90
CA LYS A 2 4.92 -4.20 -17.13
C LYS A 2 3.65 -4.68 -16.43
N MET A 3 3.40 -5.98 -16.45
CA MET A 3 2.34 -6.59 -15.66
C MET A 3 2.81 -6.71 -14.21
N SER A 4 2.06 -6.17 -13.29
CA SER A 4 2.39 -6.16 -11.87
C SER A 4 1.19 -6.60 -11.03
N PHE A 5 1.49 -7.14 -9.84
CA PHE A 5 0.48 -7.59 -8.89
C PHE A 5 0.67 -6.89 -7.54
N ARG A 6 -0.43 -6.50 -6.91
CA ARG A 6 -0.41 -5.95 -5.55
C ARG A 6 -0.28 -7.09 -4.54
N TRP A 7 0.80 -7.09 -3.77
CA TRP A 7 1.05 -8.06 -2.71
C TRP A 7 1.07 -7.38 -1.34
N TYR A 8 0.32 -7.93 -0.39
CA TYR A 8 0.12 -7.33 0.93
C TYR A 8 1.11 -7.82 2.00
N GLY A 9 2.21 -8.43 1.59
CA GLY A 9 3.29 -8.82 2.49
C GLY A 9 3.25 -10.30 2.90
N PRO A 10 4.14 -10.71 3.83
CA PRO A 10 4.30 -12.12 4.19
C PRO A 10 3.06 -12.80 4.75
N ASP A 11 2.14 -12.03 5.33
CA ASP A 11 0.88 -12.55 5.90
C ASP A 11 -0.26 -12.61 4.85
N ASP A 12 0.00 -12.20 3.61
CA ASP A 12 -0.96 -12.32 2.51
C ASP A 12 -1.20 -13.81 2.18
N PRO A 13 -2.45 -14.29 2.13
CA PRO A 13 -2.74 -15.64 1.69
C PRO A 13 -2.29 -15.93 0.26
N VAL A 14 -2.15 -14.90 -0.59
CA VAL A 14 -1.57 -15.00 -1.93
C VAL A 14 -0.06 -14.80 -1.83
N THR A 15 0.70 -15.88 -2.01
CA THR A 15 2.16 -15.84 -1.91
C THR A 15 2.84 -15.31 -3.18
N LEU A 16 4.09 -14.86 -3.07
CA LEU A 16 4.90 -14.49 -4.24
C LEU A 16 5.05 -15.65 -5.23
N GLN A 17 5.09 -16.89 -4.75
CA GLN A 17 5.13 -18.08 -5.58
C GLN A 17 3.84 -18.26 -6.39
N ASN A 18 2.67 -18.00 -5.79
CA ASN A 18 1.40 -18.01 -6.50
C ASN A 18 1.35 -16.93 -7.59
N ILE A 19 1.78 -15.71 -7.24
CA ILE A 19 1.82 -14.57 -8.16
C ILE A 19 2.72 -14.87 -9.35
N ARG A 20 3.88 -15.48 -9.12
CA ARG A 20 4.81 -15.83 -10.19
C ARG A 20 4.26 -16.83 -11.20
N GLN A 21 3.27 -17.64 -10.83
CA GLN A 21 2.63 -18.58 -11.75
C GLN A 21 1.70 -17.91 -12.78
N ILE A 22 1.36 -16.63 -12.56
CA ILE A 22 0.52 -15.88 -13.51
C ILE A 22 1.32 -15.62 -14.78
N PRO A 23 0.81 -15.99 -15.96
CA PRO A 23 1.53 -15.78 -17.22
C PRO A 23 1.90 -14.30 -17.43
N ASN A 24 3.14 -14.05 -17.83
CA ASN A 24 3.71 -12.71 -18.09
C ASN A 24 3.80 -11.79 -16.85
N MET A 25 3.63 -12.30 -15.65
CA MET A 25 3.84 -11.53 -14.43
C MET A 25 5.32 -11.13 -14.30
N GLN A 26 5.57 -9.83 -14.06
CA GLN A 26 6.92 -9.27 -14.06
C GLN A 26 7.28 -8.58 -12.74
N ALA A 27 6.32 -7.94 -12.09
CA ALA A 27 6.63 -7.05 -10.98
C ALA A 27 5.62 -7.14 -9.84
N ILE A 28 6.06 -6.69 -8.67
CA ILE A 28 5.26 -6.57 -7.46
C ILE A 28 5.10 -5.09 -7.09
N VAL A 29 3.90 -4.75 -6.66
CA VAL A 29 3.57 -3.52 -5.96
C VAL A 29 3.30 -3.90 -4.50
N THR A 30 4.07 -3.34 -3.56
CA THR A 30 3.93 -3.66 -2.13
C THR A 30 4.43 -2.53 -1.25
N ALA A 31 4.47 -2.71 0.06
CA ALA A 31 4.96 -1.74 1.04
C ALA A 31 5.66 -2.44 2.20
N VAL A 32 6.36 -1.68 3.04
CA VAL A 32 6.84 -2.13 4.35
C VAL A 32 5.69 -1.97 5.34
N TYR A 33 5.26 -3.06 5.98
CA TYR A 33 4.04 -3.10 6.81
C TYR A 33 4.30 -3.08 8.31
N ASP A 34 5.53 -3.32 8.74
CA ASP A 34 5.94 -3.46 10.14
C ASP A 34 6.44 -2.16 10.78
N VAL A 35 6.33 -1.04 10.07
CA VAL A 35 6.76 0.28 10.56
C VAL A 35 5.53 1.17 10.80
N PRO A 36 5.43 1.83 11.97
CA PRO A 36 4.33 2.75 12.25
C PRO A 36 4.23 3.90 11.22
N VAL A 37 3.00 4.36 10.97
CA VAL A 37 2.75 5.47 10.06
C VAL A 37 3.51 6.73 10.49
N GLY A 38 4.20 7.35 9.54
CA GLY A 38 5.00 8.56 9.78
C GLY A 38 6.42 8.31 10.25
N GLU A 39 6.80 7.08 10.56
CA GLU A 39 8.18 6.76 10.94
C GLU A 39 9.04 6.38 9.72
N VAL A 40 10.37 6.49 9.90
CA VAL A 40 11.32 6.23 8.83
C VAL A 40 11.57 4.74 8.67
N TRP A 41 11.40 4.22 7.47
CA TRP A 41 11.70 2.84 7.12
C TRP A 41 13.20 2.58 7.12
N SER A 42 13.64 1.50 7.75
CA SER A 42 15.06 1.16 7.76
C SER A 42 15.52 0.70 6.37
N ARG A 43 16.78 1.02 6.01
CA ARG A 43 17.38 0.47 4.77
C ARG A 43 17.39 -1.05 4.77
N LYS A 44 17.51 -1.66 5.96
CA LYS A 44 17.48 -3.12 6.13
C LYS A 44 16.11 -3.70 5.78
N SER A 45 15.01 -3.10 6.26
CA SER A 45 13.65 -3.56 5.95
C SER A 45 13.34 -3.43 4.45
N ILE A 46 13.75 -2.30 3.84
CA ILE A 46 13.58 -2.08 2.40
C ILE A 46 14.37 -3.11 1.58
N ALA A 47 15.64 -3.35 1.95
CA ALA A 47 16.50 -4.31 1.28
C ALA A 47 15.97 -5.75 1.41
N ALA A 48 15.54 -6.16 2.61
CA ALA A 48 14.98 -7.48 2.85
C ALA A 48 13.69 -7.72 2.03
N LEU A 49 12.81 -6.72 1.96
CA LEU A 49 11.61 -6.81 1.14
C LEU A 49 11.95 -6.94 -0.35
N LYS A 50 12.93 -6.17 -0.81
CA LYS A 50 13.39 -6.24 -2.20
C LYS A 50 13.99 -7.60 -2.53
N GLU A 51 14.89 -8.11 -1.69
CA GLU A 51 15.50 -9.43 -1.82
C GLU A 51 14.43 -10.53 -1.89
N GLN A 52 13.44 -10.48 -0.97
CA GLN A 52 12.33 -11.43 -0.96
C GLN A 52 11.55 -11.46 -2.29
N VAL A 53 11.30 -10.31 -2.90
CA VAL A 53 10.60 -10.22 -4.19
C VAL A 53 11.50 -10.72 -5.32
N GLU A 54 12.78 -10.33 -5.34
CA GLU A 54 13.73 -10.66 -6.40
C GLU A 54 14.12 -12.15 -6.38
N ASP A 55 14.22 -12.78 -5.22
CA ASP A 55 14.43 -14.22 -5.05
C ASP A 55 13.30 -15.06 -5.66
N ASN A 56 12.10 -14.50 -5.74
CA ASN A 56 11.00 -15.13 -6.45
C ASN A 56 10.99 -14.80 -7.97
N GLY A 57 12.03 -14.15 -8.48
CA GLY A 57 12.19 -13.79 -9.89
C GLY A 57 11.23 -12.70 -10.37
N LEU A 58 10.75 -11.85 -9.45
CA LEU A 58 9.88 -10.71 -9.71
C LEU A 58 10.66 -9.41 -9.49
N GLN A 59 10.21 -8.31 -10.10
CA GLN A 59 10.84 -7.00 -9.94
C GLN A 59 10.09 -6.19 -8.88
N PHE A 60 10.82 -5.43 -8.08
CA PHE A 60 10.24 -4.52 -7.09
C PHE A 60 10.56 -3.07 -7.45
N GLU A 61 9.61 -2.35 -8.03
CA GLU A 61 9.81 -0.99 -8.53
C GLU A 61 8.77 0.01 -8.02
N VAL A 62 7.69 -0.45 -7.40
CA VAL A 62 6.56 0.37 -6.96
C VAL A 62 6.22 0.11 -5.50
N ILE A 63 6.16 1.17 -4.73
CA ILE A 63 5.62 1.18 -3.38
C ILE A 63 4.17 1.67 -3.40
N GLU A 64 3.28 0.90 -2.83
CA GLU A 64 1.92 1.34 -2.52
C GLU A 64 1.53 0.83 -1.12
N SER A 65 1.53 1.69 -0.14
CA SER A 65 1.90 3.10 -0.18
C SER A 65 2.95 3.40 0.87
N VAL A 66 3.58 4.58 0.78
CA VAL A 66 4.15 5.22 1.96
C VAL A 66 3.01 5.98 2.62
N PRO A 67 2.53 5.57 3.82
CA PRO A 67 1.39 6.23 4.45
C PRO A 67 1.74 7.67 4.86
N VAL A 68 0.89 8.62 4.49
CA VAL A 68 1.01 10.02 4.94
C VAL A 68 0.41 10.15 6.32
N HIS A 69 1.21 10.62 7.30
CA HIS A 69 0.75 10.78 8.68
C HIS A 69 -0.38 11.80 8.80
N GLU A 70 -1.33 11.55 9.71
CA GLU A 70 -2.53 12.39 9.87
C GLU A 70 -2.20 13.83 10.24
N ASP A 71 -1.14 14.05 11.01
CA ASP A 71 -0.70 15.39 11.39
C ASP A 71 -0.24 16.25 10.19
N ILE A 72 0.25 15.62 9.12
CA ILE A 72 0.53 16.31 7.85
C ILE A 72 -0.77 16.78 7.21
N LYS A 73 -1.74 15.87 7.10
CA LYS A 73 -3.02 16.12 6.43
C LYS A 73 -3.84 17.19 7.14
N LEU A 74 -3.76 17.24 8.48
CA LEU A 74 -4.48 18.20 9.32
C LEU A 74 -3.68 19.46 9.66
N GLY A 75 -2.44 19.58 9.18
CA GLY A 75 -1.61 20.76 9.43
C GLY A 75 -1.22 20.98 10.90
N LYS A 76 -1.11 19.89 11.70
CA LYS A 76 -0.78 19.96 13.12
C LYS A 76 0.67 20.40 13.37
N PRO A 77 1.02 20.87 14.59
CA PRO A 77 2.39 21.36 14.89
C PRO A 77 3.50 20.35 14.63
N THR A 78 3.23 19.04 14.73
CA THR A 78 4.18 17.95 14.49
C THR A 78 4.38 17.59 13.02
N ARG A 79 3.63 18.21 12.11
CA ARG A 79 3.65 17.92 10.66
C ARG A 79 5.04 17.98 10.04
N ASP A 80 5.84 18.95 10.42
CA ASP A 80 7.14 19.20 9.79
C ASP A 80 8.12 18.04 10.05
N ARG A 81 8.09 17.45 11.25
CA ARG A 81 8.82 16.21 11.57
C ARG A 81 8.40 15.05 10.66
N TYR A 82 7.11 14.85 10.47
CA TYR A 82 6.60 13.75 9.65
C TYR A 82 6.83 13.98 8.15
N ILE A 83 6.84 15.23 7.70
CA ILE A 83 7.26 15.58 6.33
C ILE A 83 8.73 15.22 6.11
N GLU A 84 9.61 15.53 7.08
CA GLU A 84 11.02 15.18 6.98
C GLU A 84 11.23 13.66 6.95
N ASN A 85 10.53 12.91 7.81
CA ASN A 85 10.53 11.44 7.79
C ASN A 85 10.04 10.90 6.44
N TYR A 86 9.00 11.49 5.88
CA TYR A 86 8.48 11.10 4.57
C TYR A 86 9.50 11.34 3.45
N CYS A 87 10.18 12.49 3.47
CA CYS A 87 11.26 12.80 2.53
C CYS A 87 12.44 11.82 2.66
N GLU A 88 12.77 11.41 3.90
CA GLU A 88 13.81 10.41 4.14
C GLU A 88 13.40 9.03 3.60
N ASN A 89 12.14 8.65 3.75
CA ASN A 89 11.61 7.41 3.14
C ASN A 89 11.75 7.43 1.61
N ILE A 90 11.43 8.55 0.96
CA ILE A 90 11.61 8.70 -0.49
C ILE A 90 13.08 8.52 -0.88
N ARG A 91 14.02 9.12 -0.14
CA ARG A 91 15.46 8.98 -0.43
C ARG A 91 15.92 7.53 -0.33
N ARG A 92 15.55 6.84 0.76
CA ARG A 92 15.93 5.42 0.99
C ARG A 92 15.33 4.47 -0.05
N LEU A 93 14.10 4.73 -0.46
CA LEU A 93 13.46 3.96 -1.52
C LEU A 93 14.13 4.20 -2.87
N ALA A 94 14.49 5.45 -3.17
CA ALA A 94 15.24 5.79 -4.38
C ALA A 94 16.63 5.13 -4.40
N GLU A 95 17.36 5.11 -3.28
CA GLU A 95 18.62 4.38 -3.11
C GLU A 95 18.46 2.87 -3.40
N ALA A 96 17.31 2.28 -3.02
CA ALA A 96 16.98 0.90 -3.31
C ALA A 96 16.51 0.64 -4.76
N GLY A 97 16.42 1.70 -5.59
CA GLY A 97 16.00 1.61 -6.99
C GLY A 97 14.49 1.68 -7.22
N ILE A 98 13.71 2.02 -6.20
CA ILE A 98 12.26 2.21 -6.33
C ILE A 98 12.00 3.54 -7.04
N ARG A 99 11.18 3.50 -8.11
CA ARG A 99 10.95 4.64 -8.99
C ARG A 99 9.54 5.22 -8.93
N CYS A 100 8.62 4.50 -8.29
CA CYS A 100 7.23 4.92 -8.15
C CYS A 100 6.78 4.72 -6.70
N ILE A 101 6.25 5.77 -6.11
CA ILE A 101 5.68 5.76 -4.77
C ILE A 101 4.27 6.30 -4.88
N CYS A 102 3.29 5.46 -4.51
CA CYS A 102 1.91 5.86 -4.37
C CYS A 102 1.65 6.37 -2.96
N TYR A 103 0.70 7.28 -2.81
CA TYR A 103 0.26 7.77 -1.52
C TYR A 103 -1.23 8.13 -1.55
N ASN A 104 -1.86 8.10 -0.40
CA ASN A 104 -3.21 8.59 -0.17
C ASN A 104 -3.18 9.84 0.71
N PHE A 105 -3.98 10.83 0.36
CA PHE A 105 -4.11 12.08 1.12
C PHE A 105 -5.58 12.34 1.46
N MET A 106 -6.11 11.48 2.33
CA MET A 106 -7.50 11.57 2.82
C MET A 106 -7.44 11.92 4.31
N PRO A 107 -7.76 13.17 4.69
CA PRO A 107 -7.74 13.59 6.08
C PRO A 107 -8.95 13.01 6.83
N VAL A 108 -8.74 12.54 8.07
CA VAL A 108 -9.73 12.01 9.02
C VAL A 108 -10.35 10.68 8.55
N PHE A 109 -10.93 10.66 7.37
CA PHE A 109 -11.59 9.48 6.82
C PHE A 109 -10.77 8.87 5.68
N ASP A 110 -10.58 7.58 5.75
CA ASP A 110 -10.05 6.77 4.66
C ASP A 110 -11.21 6.15 3.86
N TRP A 111 -10.92 5.24 2.96
CA TRP A 111 -11.91 4.52 2.17
C TRP A 111 -12.95 3.82 3.04
N THR A 112 -14.14 4.41 3.15
CA THR A 112 -15.27 3.79 3.84
C THR A 112 -16.00 2.81 2.92
N ARG A 113 -16.54 1.73 3.51
CA ARG A 113 -17.33 0.72 2.80
C ARG A 113 -18.52 0.35 3.66
N THR A 114 -19.68 0.19 3.02
CA THR A 114 -20.90 -0.30 3.67
C THR A 114 -21.03 -1.82 3.56
N GLN A 115 -20.38 -2.41 2.55
CA GLN A 115 -20.35 -3.84 2.33
C GLN A 115 -19.00 -4.27 1.74
N LEU A 116 -18.45 -5.39 2.22
CA LEU A 116 -17.12 -5.87 1.83
C LEU A 116 -17.18 -7.02 0.81
N ASP A 117 -18.34 -7.61 0.58
CA ASP A 117 -18.56 -8.84 -0.18
C ASP A 117 -19.77 -8.75 -1.13
N HIS A 118 -20.06 -7.55 -1.63
CA HIS A 118 -21.17 -7.36 -2.58
C HIS A 118 -20.95 -8.23 -3.82
N ARG A 119 -21.93 -9.11 -4.10
CA ARG A 119 -21.86 -10.00 -5.26
C ARG A 119 -22.18 -9.27 -6.55
N LEU A 120 -21.30 -9.45 -7.54
CA LEU A 120 -21.49 -8.97 -8.90
C LEU A 120 -22.19 -10.04 -9.78
N PRO A 121 -22.76 -9.66 -10.95
CA PRO A 121 -23.45 -10.58 -11.85
C PRO A 121 -22.59 -11.75 -12.35
N ASP A 122 -21.28 -11.59 -12.43
CA ASP A 122 -20.32 -12.62 -12.83
C ASP A 122 -19.93 -13.58 -11.69
N GLY A 123 -20.52 -13.39 -10.50
CA GLY A 123 -20.26 -14.21 -9.32
C GLY A 123 -19.06 -13.78 -8.49
N SER A 124 -18.27 -12.79 -8.92
CA SER A 124 -17.22 -12.19 -8.12
C SER A 124 -17.77 -11.33 -6.99
N THR A 125 -16.90 -10.90 -6.07
CA THR A 125 -17.27 -9.98 -4.99
C THR A 125 -16.49 -8.67 -5.12
N SER A 126 -17.11 -7.57 -4.65
CA SER A 126 -16.51 -6.23 -4.64
C SER A 126 -16.84 -5.48 -3.37
N LEU A 127 -15.98 -4.54 -3.05
CA LEU A 127 -16.25 -3.55 -2.00
C LEU A 127 -17.24 -2.51 -2.54
N VAL A 128 -18.26 -2.16 -1.74
CA VAL A 128 -19.29 -1.18 -2.13
C VAL A 128 -19.48 -0.16 -1.01
N TYR A 129 -19.65 1.09 -1.38
CA TYR A 129 -20.18 2.13 -0.53
C TYR A 129 -21.56 2.55 -1.04
N CYS A 130 -22.58 2.47 -0.17
CA CYS A 130 -23.93 2.89 -0.48
C CYS A 130 -24.39 3.95 0.54
N LEU A 131 -24.65 5.16 0.07
CA LEU A 131 -25.03 6.29 0.92
C LEU A 131 -26.39 6.03 1.63
N LEU A 132 -27.27 5.28 1.01
CA LEU A 132 -28.61 4.98 1.58
C LEU A 132 -28.52 4.16 2.88
N TYR A 133 -27.51 3.29 3.02
CA TYR A 133 -27.32 2.52 4.27
C TYR A 133 -26.72 3.32 5.41
N THR A 134 -26.24 4.53 5.15
CA THR A 134 -25.67 5.41 6.20
C THR A 134 -26.69 6.42 6.72
N SER A 135 -27.79 6.65 6.02
CA SER A 135 -28.85 7.56 6.43
C SER A 135 -29.85 6.94 7.43
N ASP A 136 -30.01 5.61 7.42
CA ASP A 136 -30.95 4.90 8.31
C ASP A 136 -30.38 4.59 9.71
N ALA A 137 -29.11 4.91 9.97
CA ALA A 137 -28.45 4.70 11.25
C ALA A 137 -28.54 5.93 12.20
N ALA A 138 -29.28 6.94 11.82
CA ALA A 138 -29.41 8.21 12.55
C ALA A 138 -30.80 8.46 13.19
N ASP A 139 -31.71 7.43 13.21
CA ASP A 139 -32.99 7.49 13.94
C ASP A 139 -32.96 6.66 15.24
#